data_fefdbdf90cda4373cf76b33ff2b60352
#
_entry.id   fefdbdf90cda4373cf76b33ff2b60352
#
_cell.length_a   1.000
_cell.length_b   1.000
_cell.length_c   1.000
_cell.angle_alpha   90.00
_cell.angle_beta   90.00
_cell.angle_gamma   90.00
#
_symmetry.space_group_name_H-M   'P 1'
#
loop_
_entity.id
_entity.type
_entity.pdbx_description
1 polymer ?
#
loop_
_entity_poly.entity_id
_entity_poly.type
_entity_poly.pdbx_seq_one_letter_code
_entity_poly.pdbx_strand_id
1 'polypeptide(L)'
;MAVTQDQIEKRLADVEPDVEVLLLEPANASTMRLVIDRPGGVDLDLCERVTNHLRDILLETGLEVSSPGPERPLTKPEHYRKFVGRRARVRVSPRDGHDGHKSFTGELVGASDEEVTVAADSGVVTIPYTDINRGNLLEG
;
A
#
# COMPACT_ATOMS: atom_id res chain seq x y z
N MET A 1 15.93 2.18 17.95
CA MET A 1 14.62 1.52 17.72
C MET A 1 14.13 1.80 16.33
N ALA A 2 13.60 0.79 15.68
CA ALA A 2 13.03 0.99 14.35
C ALA A 2 11.72 1.77 14.43
N VAL A 3 11.54 2.73 13.53
CA VAL A 3 10.29 3.46 13.40
C VAL A 3 9.29 2.59 12.67
N THR A 4 8.07 2.51 13.17
CA THR A 4 7.01 1.70 12.56
C THR A 4 6.08 2.57 11.73
N GLN A 5 5.39 1.94 10.79
CA GLN A 5 4.37 2.62 9.99
C GLN A 5 3.29 3.24 10.88
N ASP A 6 2.89 2.54 11.94
CA ASP A 6 1.89 3.03 12.88
C ASP A 6 2.30 4.34 13.56
N GLN A 7 3.58 4.46 13.96
CA GLN A 7 4.09 5.69 14.54
C GLN A 7 4.04 6.86 13.55
N ILE A 8 4.35 6.58 12.29
CA ILE A 8 4.30 7.59 11.23
C ILE A 8 2.86 8.01 10.96
N GLU A 9 1.95 7.05 10.88
CA GLU A 9 0.53 7.33 10.67
C GLU A 9 -0.05 8.20 11.78
N LYS A 10 0.29 7.90 13.02
CA LYS A 10 -0.18 8.71 14.16
C LYS A 10 0.36 10.13 14.13
N ARG A 11 1.65 10.29 13.81
CA ARG A 11 2.26 11.62 13.71
C ARG A 11 1.60 12.44 12.61
N LEU A 12 1.41 11.86 11.43
CA LEU A 12 0.84 12.57 10.29
C LEU A 12 -0.65 12.86 10.46
N ALA A 13 -1.37 12.02 11.19
CA ALA A 13 -2.78 12.29 11.49
C ALA A 13 -2.97 13.62 12.23
N ASP A 14 -1.99 14.02 13.04
CA ASP A 14 -2.05 15.28 13.78
C ASP A 14 -1.63 16.49 12.94
N VAL A 15 -0.66 16.33 12.05
CA VAL A 15 -0.03 17.46 11.35
C VAL A 15 -0.41 17.57 9.88
N GLU A 16 -0.76 16.47 9.25
CA GLU A 16 -1.21 16.43 7.84
C GLU A 16 -2.40 15.46 7.74
N PRO A 17 -3.58 15.87 8.22
CA PRO A 17 -4.72 14.94 8.32
C PRO A 17 -5.26 14.41 6.99
N ASP A 18 -4.97 15.10 5.87
CA ASP A 18 -5.40 14.67 4.55
C ASP A 18 -4.48 13.61 3.93
N VAL A 19 -3.33 13.36 4.54
CA VAL A 19 -2.36 12.39 4.03
C VAL A 19 -2.67 11.00 4.52
N GLU A 20 -2.72 10.06 3.58
CA GLU A 20 -2.83 8.64 3.86
C GLU A 20 -1.47 7.98 3.69
N VAL A 21 -1.03 7.22 4.68
CA VAL A 21 0.18 6.41 4.58
C VAL A 21 -0.17 5.07 3.95
N LEU A 22 0.40 4.79 2.80
CA LEU A 22 0.12 3.54 2.08
C LEU A 22 1.10 2.44 2.44
N LEU A 23 2.37 2.80 2.60
CA LEU A 23 3.43 1.80 2.74
C LEU A 23 4.68 2.44 3.33
N LEU A 24 5.36 1.70 4.21
CA LEU A 24 6.70 2.03 4.67
C LEU A 24 7.57 0.81 4.39
N GLU A 25 8.61 0.98 3.58
CA GLU A 25 9.49 -0.13 3.22
C GLU A 25 10.94 0.31 3.14
N PRO A 26 11.90 -0.60 3.31
CA PRO A 26 13.30 -0.26 3.08
C PRO A 26 13.56 0.06 1.62
N ALA A 27 14.19 1.21 1.35
CA ALA A 27 14.66 1.53 0.01
C ALA A 27 16.06 0.97 -0.20
N ASN A 28 16.89 1.03 0.86
CA ASN A 28 18.21 0.43 0.91
C ASN A 28 18.61 0.22 2.38
N ALA A 29 19.86 -0.11 2.65
CA ALA A 29 20.33 -0.44 4.00
C ALA A 29 20.19 0.72 5.01
N SER A 30 20.17 1.97 4.53
CA SER A 30 20.16 3.15 5.40
C SER A 30 18.98 4.10 5.17
N THR A 31 18.08 3.77 4.24
CA THR A 31 16.98 4.65 3.87
C THR A 31 15.66 3.88 3.82
N MET A 32 14.63 4.47 4.42
CA MET A 32 13.26 3.95 4.31
C MET A 32 12.49 4.75 3.26
N ARG A 33 11.61 4.07 2.54
CA ARG A 33 10.70 4.71 1.60
C ARG A 33 9.30 4.75 2.19
N LEU A 34 8.73 5.95 2.23
CA LEU A 34 7.37 6.18 2.68
C LEU A 34 6.52 6.56 1.47
N VAL A 35 5.52 5.75 1.17
CA VAL A 35 4.58 6.02 0.09
C VAL A 35 3.31 6.59 0.71
N ILE A 36 2.94 7.80 0.27
CA ILE A 36 1.78 8.52 0.78
C ILE A 36 0.86 8.93 -0.36
N ASP A 37 -0.40 9.23 -0.02
CA ASP A 37 -1.36 9.76 -0.97
C ASP A 37 -2.26 10.77 -0.25
N ARG A 38 -2.93 11.63 -1.02
CA ARG A 38 -3.96 12.55 -0.52
C ARG A 38 -4.91 12.94 -1.65
N PRO A 39 -6.12 13.42 -1.34
CA PRO A 39 -7.00 13.97 -2.38
C PRO A 39 -6.30 15.12 -3.10
N GLY A 40 -6.34 15.10 -4.42
CA GLY A 40 -5.67 16.12 -5.24
C GLY A 40 -4.22 15.79 -5.62
N GLY A 41 -3.65 14.74 -5.05
CA GLY A 41 -2.32 14.27 -5.40
C GLY A 41 -1.21 14.74 -4.47
N VAL A 42 -0.03 14.19 -4.66
CA VAL A 42 1.16 14.46 -3.85
C VAL A 42 2.14 15.28 -4.68
N ASP A 43 2.57 16.42 -4.15
CA ASP A 43 3.57 17.27 -4.80
C ASP A 43 4.86 17.32 -3.97
N LEU A 44 5.89 17.99 -4.50
CA LEU A 44 7.17 18.10 -3.83
C LEU A 44 7.07 18.87 -2.50
N ASP A 45 6.22 19.88 -2.45
CA ASP A 45 6.02 20.66 -1.23
C ASP A 45 5.48 19.78 -0.10
N LEU A 46 4.52 18.92 -0.40
CA LEU A 46 3.97 17.97 0.57
C LEU A 46 5.05 16.99 1.03
N CYS A 47 5.83 16.44 0.10
CA CYS A 47 6.91 15.52 0.44
C CYS A 47 7.92 16.17 1.40
N GLU A 48 8.24 17.43 1.15
CA GLU A 48 9.15 18.17 2.02
C GLU A 48 8.56 18.41 3.41
N ARG A 49 7.27 18.79 3.48
CA ARG A 49 6.61 18.97 4.76
C ARG A 49 6.55 17.69 5.56
N VAL A 50 6.20 16.57 4.92
CA VAL A 50 6.14 15.25 5.57
C VAL A 50 7.52 14.86 6.09
N THR A 51 8.56 15.07 5.30
CA THR A 51 9.93 14.79 5.73
C THR A 51 10.28 15.60 6.99
N ASN A 52 9.93 16.88 7.02
CA ASN A 52 10.20 17.74 8.17
C ASN A 52 9.44 17.31 9.42
N HIS A 53 8.19 16.85 9.27
CA HIS A 53 7.39 16.37 10.40
C HIS A 53 7.96 15.09 11.02
N LEU A 54 8.73 14.32 10.27
CA LEU A 54 9.25 13.03 10.71
C LEU A 54 10.72 13.05 11.11
N ARG A 55 11.39 14.20 10.99
CA ARG A 55 12.82 14.32 11.27
C ARG A 55 13.22 13.87 12.67
N ASP A 56 12.41 14.23 13.65
CA ASP A 56 12.73 13.94 15.05
C ASP A 56 12.62 12.45 15.41
N ILE A 57 11.84 11.69 14.64
CA ILE A 57 11.68 10.26 14.89
C ILE A 57 12.54 9.40 13.95
N LEU A 58 13.15 10.01 12.94
CA LEU A 58 14.00 9.32 11.96
C LEU A 58 15.44 9.87 12.00
N LEU A 59 16.00 9.95 13.20
CA LEU A 59 17.31 10.59 13.42
C LEU A 59 18.48 9.86 12.76
N GLU A 60 18.41 8.54 12.66
CA GLU A 60 19.51 7.72 12.17
C GLU A 60 19.22 7.07 10.81
N THR A 61 18.03 7.27 10.28
CA THR A 61 17.59 6.63 9.06
C THR A 61 17.19 7.68 8.03
N GLY A 62 17.68 7.53 6.81
CA GLY A 62 17.24 8.39 5.71
C GLY A 62 15.77 8.11 5.38
N LEU A 63 15.08 9.11 4.88
CA LEU A 63 13.69 8.99 4.48
C LEU A 63 13.49 9.49 3.07
N GLU A 64 12.88 8.64 2.24
CA GLU A 64 12.43 9.00 0.91
C GLU A 64 10.90 9.00 0.92
N VAL A 65 10.30 10.14 0.65
CA VAL A 65 8.84 10.28 0.59
C VAL A 65 8.43 10.34 -0.88
N SER A 66 7.48 9.49 -1.26
CA SER A 66 7.04 9.44 -2.65
C SER A 66 5.53 9.27 -2.78
N SER A 67 5.02 9.62 -3.97
CA SER A 67 3.64 9.34 -4.35
C SER A 67 3.51 7.88 -4.79
N PRO A 68 2.28 7.33 -4.83
CA PRO A 68 2.09 5.92 -5.15
C PRO A 68 2.40 5.55 -6.60
N GLY A 69 2.35 6.49 -7.53
CA GLY A 69 2.54 6.18 -8.94
C GLY A 69 1.39 5.37 -9.53
N PRO A 70 1.54 4.86 -10.78
CA PRO A 70 0.46 4.12 -11.45
C PRO A 70 0.18 2.75 -10.83
N GLU A 71 1.15 2.15 -10.17
CA GLU A 71 0.98 0.87 -9.49
C GLU A 71 0.75 1.08 -7.99
N ARG A 72 -0.31 1.82 -7.68
CA ARG A 72 -0.62 2.18 -6.30
C ARG A 72 -0.73 0.95 -5.39
N PRO A 73 -0.04 0.92 -4.24
CA PRO A 73 -0.19 -0.17 -3.27
C PRO A 73 -1.60 -0.23 -2.68
N LEU A 74 -2.09 -1.44 -2.49
CA LEU A 74 -3.38 -1.70 -1.85
C LEU A 74 -3.09 -2.38 -0.52
N THR A 75 -3.20 -1.63 0.58
CA THR A 75 -2.75 -2.09 1.89
C THR A 75 -3.86 -2.28 2.91
N LYS A 76 -5.09 -1.87 2.56
CA LYS A 76 -6.26 -1.95 3.45
C LYS A 76 -7.48 -2.44 2.68
N PRO A 77 -8.46 -3.09 3.33
CA PRO A 77 -9.70 -3.49 2.66
C PRO A 77 -10.41 -2.35 1.94
N GLU A 78 -10.36 -1.14 2.51
CA GLU A 78 -10.95 0.06 1.90
C GLU A 78 -10.35 0.35 0.54
N HIS A 79 -9.07 0.11 0.34
CA HIS A 79 -8.41 0.31 -0.94
C HIS A 79 -9.00 -0.61 -2.01
N TYR A 80 -9.19 -1.87 -1.66
CA TYR A 80 -9.76 -2.84 -2.60
C TYR A 80 -11.19 -2.48 -2.97
N ARG A 81 -12.00 -2.04 -2.01
CA ARG A 81 -13.37 -1.62 -2.28
C ARG A 81 -13.41 -0.39 -3.19
N LYS A 82 -12.53 0.58 -2.93
CA LYS A 82 -12.46 1.82 -3.71
C LYS A 82 -12.12 1.57 -5.17
N PHE A 83 -11.30 0.57 -5.44
CA PHE A 83 -10.79 0.31 -6.78
C PHE A 83 -11.41 -0.90 -7.47
N VAL A 84 -12.58 -1.35 -7.01
CA VAL A 84 -13.36 -2.37 -7.74
C VAL A 84 -13.62 -1.88 -9.17
N GLY A 85 -13.38 -2.75 -10.14
CA GLY A 85 -13.43 -2.41 -11.56
C GLY A 85 -12.08 -2.12 -12.19
N ARG A 86 -11.03 -2.00 -11.37
CA ARG A 86 -9.66 -1.76 -11.83
C ARG A 86 -8.86 -3.05 -11.82
N ARG A 87 -7.84 -3.10 -12.64
CA ARG A 87 -6.93 -4.25 -12.65
C ARG A 87 -5.92 -4.13 -11.51
N ALA A 88 -5.61 -5.28 -10.91
CA ALA A 88 -4.67 -5.34 -9.81
C ALA A 88 -3.88 -6.64 -9.85
N ARG A 89 -2.71 -6.62 -9.20
CA ARG A 89 -1.94 -7.82 -8.92
C ARG A 89 -1.96 -8.03 -7.42
N VAL A 90 -2.31 -9.24 -6.99
CA VAL A 90 -2.36 -9.61 -5.58
C VAL A 90 -1.40 -10.76 -5.36
N ARG A 91 -0.38 -10.53 -4.53
CA ARG A 91 0.58 -11.58 -4.14
C ARG A 91 0.11 -12.24 -2.87
N VAL A 92 0.14 -13.56 -2.85
CA VAL A 92 -0.37 -14.34 -1.73
C VAL A 92 0.73 -15.19 -1.11
N SER A 93 0.55 -15.51 0.17
CA SER A 93 1.41 -16.46 0.84
C SER A 93 1.17 -17.85 0.27
N PRO A 94 2.21 -18.70 0.11
CA PRO A 94 2.02 -20.08 -0.33
C PRO A 94 1.26 -20.84 0.75
N ARG A 95 0.00 -21.17 0.45
CA ARG A 95 -0.90 -21.93 1.33
C ARG A 95 -1.72 -22.90 0.53
N ASP A 96 -2.26 -23.89 1.20
CA ASP A 96 -3.22 -24.79 0.60
C ASP A 96 -4.45 -24.00 0.14
N GLY A 97 -4.96 -24.32 -1.03
CA GLY A 97 -6.11 -23.63 -1.60
C GLY A 97 -5.77 -22.60 -2.67
N HIS A 98 -4.50 -22.29 -2.86
CA HIS A 98 -4.06 -21.35 -3.90
C HIS A 98 -3.43 -22.09 -5.09
N ASP A 99 -3.50 -23.39 -5.12
CA ASP A 99 -3.01 -24.25 -6.23
C ASP A 99 -1.57 -23.95 -6.65
N GLY A 100 -0.72 -23.58 -5.68
CA GLY A 100 0.66 -23.23 -5.96
C GLY A 100 0.87 -21.84 -6.57
N HIS A 101 -0.19 -21.08 -6.79
CA HIS A 101 -0.09 -19.71 -7.30
C HIS A 101 0.49 -18.79 -6.24
N LYS A 102 1.42 -17.94 -6.64
CA LYS A 102 2.03 -16.93 -5.77
C LYS A 102 1.41 -15.57 -5.97
N SER A 103 0.71 -15.34 -7.08
CA SER A 103 0.03 -14.10 -7.36
C SER A 103 -1.14 -14.31 -8.31
N PHE A 104 -2.10 -13.40 -8.21
CA PHE A 104 -3.25 -13.35 -9.11
C PHE A 104 -3.32 -11.97 -9.72
N THR A 105 -3.49 -11.92 -11.04
CA THR A 105 -3.59 -10.68 -11.80
C THR A 105 -4.91 -10.64 -12.53
N GLY A 106 -5.68 -9.59 -12.36
CA GLY A 106 -6.96 -9.45 -13.03
C GLY A 106 -7.76 -8.27 -12.49
N GLU A 107 -9.03 -8.21 -12.89
CA GLU A 107 -9.92 -7.15 -12.43
C GLU A 107 -10.44 -7.44 -11.02
N LEU A 108 -10.46 -6.40 -10.18
CA LEU A 108 -11.11 -6.49 -8.88
C LEU A 108 -12.62 -6.43 -9.11
N VAL A 109 -13.32 -7.52 -8.84
CA VAL A 109 -14.77 -7.62 -9.09
C VAL A 109 -15.61 -7.52 -7.83
N GLY A 110 -14.98 -7.60 -6.67
CA GLY A 110 -15.66 -7.42 -5.40
C GLY A 110 -14.67 -7.34 -4.25
N ALA A 111 -15.08 -6.71 -3.16
CA ALA A 111 -14.27 -6.62 -1.95
C ALA A 111 -15.18 -6.45 -0.74
N SER A 112 -14.91 -7.21 0.30
CA SER A 112 -15.60 -7.11 1.58
C SER A 112 -14.59 -6.69 2.66
N ASP A 113 -15.00 -6.71 3.92
CA ASP A 113 -14.11 -6.41 5.03
C ASP A 113 -13.10 -7.54 5.29
N GLU A 114 -13.34 -8.73 4.76
CA GLU A 114 -12.53 -9.91 5.05
C GLU A 114 -11.78 -10.46 3.86
N GLU A 115 -12.26 -10.20 2.64
CA GLU A 115 -11.69 -10.80 1.44
C GLU A 115 -11.93 -9.97 0.19
N VAL A 116 -11.13 -10.22 -0.83
CA VAL A 116 -11.26 -9.59 -2.14
C VAL A 116 -11.47 -10.66 -3.21
N THR A 117 -12.26 -10.34 -4.23
CA THR A 117 -12.51 -11.24 -5.36
C THR A 117 -11.85 -10.66 -6.61
N VAL A 118 -11.04 -11.48 -7.26
CA VAL A 118 -10.27 -11.10 -8.45
C VAL A 118 -10.68 -11.99 -9.60
N ALA A 119 -11.02 -11.40 -10.74
CA ALA A 119 -11.25 -12.13 -11.99
C ALA A 119 -9.92 -12.32 -12.69
N ALA A 120 -9.19 -13.35 -12.30
CA ALA A 120 -7.89 -13.67 -12.86
C ALA A 120 -8.03 -14.50 -14.14
N ASP A 121 -6.94 -14.65 -14.89
CA ASP A 121 -6.94 -15.45 -16.13
C ASP A 121 -7.31 -16.90 -15.87
N SER A 122 -6.97 -17.43 -14.69
CA SER A 122 -7.29 -18.79 -14.29
C SER A 122 -8.73 -18.97 -13.77
N GLY A 123 -9.47 -17.88 -13.66
CA GLY A 123 -10.84 -17.88 -13.15
C GLY A 123 -11.03 -16.88 -12.02
N VAL A 124 -12.22 -16.83 -11.47
CA VAL A 124 -12.55 -15.94 -10.36
C VAL A 124 -12.05 -16.54 -9.05
N VAL A 125 -11.26 -15.77 -8.31
CA VAL A 125 -10.63 -16.22 -7.06
C VAL A 125 -11.02 -15.26 -5.95
N THR A 126 -11.40 -15.80 -4.78
CA THR A 126 -11.64 -15.01 -3.59
C THR A 126 -10.49 -15.23 -2.62
N ILE A 127 -9.87 -14.14 -2.18
CA ILE A 127 -8.64 -14.17 -1.39
C ILE A 127 -8.85 -13.44 -0.07
N PRO A 128 -8.71 -14.13 1.07
CA PRO A 128 -8.74 -13.45 2.38
C PRO A 128 -7.58 -12.47 2.50
N TYR A 129 -7.83 -11.30 3.08
CA TYR A 129 -6.77 -10.30 3.25
C TYR A 129 -5.60 -10.83 4.07
N THR A 130 -5.86 -11.75 4.99
CA THR A 130 -4.82 -12.37 5.81
C THR A 130 -3.83 -13.20 4.99
N ASP A 131 -4.21 -13.62 3.79
CA ASP A 131 -3.34 -14.38 2.89
C ASP A 131 -2.57 -13.48 1.94
N ILE A 132 -2.91 -12.19 1.88
CA ILE A 132 -2.29 -11.26 0.94
C ILE A 132 -0.98 -10.72 1.52
N ASN A 133 0.11 -10.91 0.79
CA ASN A 133 1.40 -10.31 1.13
C ASN A 133 1.50 -8.90 0.58
N ARG A 134 1.02 -8.68 -0.64
CA ARG A 134 1.11 -7.39 -1.29
C ARG A 134 0.06 -7.29 -2.40
N GLY A 135 -0.59 -6.15 -2.49
CA GLY A 135 -1.50 -5.84 -3.59
C GLY A 135 -1.12 -4.52 -4.22
N ASN A 136 -1.24 -4.43 -5.55
CA ASN A 136 -0.96 -3.22 -6.29
C ASN A 136 -1.96 -3.09 -7.43
N LEU A 137 -2.38 -1.84 -7.70
CA LEU A 137 -3.12 -1.57 -8.93
C LEU A 137 -2.17 -1.71 -10.12
N LEU A 138 -2.72 -2.08 -11.25
CA LEU A 138 -1.99 -2.12 -12.52
C LEU A 138 -2.52 -1.03 -13.43
N GLU A 139 -1.62 -0.53 -14.26
CA GLU A 139 -1.97 0.43 -15.29
C GLU A 139 -2.72 -0.27 -16.42
N GLY A 140 -3.77 0.34 -16.91
CA GLY A 140 -4.49 -0.20 -18.05
C GLY A 140 -5.97 -0.32 -17.91
#